data_9ea337e03e7530fa246a59ef340ab548
#
_entry.id   9ea337e03e7530fa246a59ef340ab548
#
_cell.length_a   1.000
_cell.length_b   1.000
_cell.length_c   1.000
_cell.angle_alpha   90.00
_cell.angle_beta   90.00
_cell.angle_gamma   90.00
#
_symmetry.space_group_name_H-M   'P 1'
#
loop_
_entity.id
_entity.type
_entity.pdbx_description
1 polymer ?
#
loop_
_entity_poly.entity_id
_entity_poly.type
_entity_poly.pdbx_seq_one_letter_code
_entity_poly.pdbx_strand_id
1 'polypeptide(L)'
;ITLRRQINEGRIAAVKRGEKLIQSTRRWDDVAGITEEMRTKEHAHDYRYFPEPDMMPLAPTDEWLAEVKTRVVELPLARKQRFMREYQLPAPDAESFVNDVPLGNYFENLAKQSKNPKAVANWVINNLRAKLSEVRSRGDEALTENEGNDQSLLTSSHTIALEHLKFKPDALLELVGLVEAKTISSAAAQQVFGEMFDTGKSPAVIVQERGLAQVSDTGAIEKFCDEAI
;
A
#
# COMPACT_ATOMS: atom_id res chain seq x y z
N ILE A 1 6.22 -50.39 -6.61
CA ILE A 1 4.79 -50.28 -6.18
C ILE A 1 4.60 -50.97 -4.84
N THR A 2 5.15 -52.17 -4.63
CA THR A 2 5.02 -53.01 -3.42
C THR A 2 5.55 -52.31 -2.16
N LEU A 3 6.74 -51.71 -2.23
CA LEU A 3 7.37 -50.98 -1.13
C LEU A 3 6.51 -49.84 -0.59
N ARG A 4 6.02 -48.99 -1.48
CA ARG A 4 5.15 -47.84 -1.12
C ARG A 4 3.86 -48.34 -0.49
N ARG A 5 3.31 -49.43 -0.96
CA ARG A 5 2.08 -50.03 -0.42
C ARG A 5 2.28 -50.52 1.02
N GLN A 6 3.34 -51.28 1.29
CA GLN A 6 3.66 -51.77 2.63
C GLN A 6 3.88 -50.64 3.64
N ILE A 7 4.62 -49.60 3.25
CA ILE A 7 4.85 -48.46 4.12
C ILE A 7 3.51 -47.74 4.43
N ASN A 8 2.65 -47.58 3.44
CA ASN A 8 1.36 -46.90 3.64
C ASN A 8 0.42 -47.75 4.49
N GLU A 9 0.35 -49.05 4.28
CA GLU A 9 -0.49 -49.94 5.09
C GLU A 9 -0.03 -49.95 6.56
N GLY A 10 1.29 -50.01 6.82
CA GLY A 10 1.85 -49.88 8.15
C GLY A 10 1.52 -48.55 8.83
N ARG A 11 1.59 -47.44 8.08
CA ARG A 11 1.24 -46.09 8.58
C ARG A 11 -0.24 -45.97 8.89
N ILE A 12 -1.09 -46.50 8.04
CA ILE A 12 -2.56 -46.48 8.26
C ILE A 12 -2.90 -47.30 9.52
N ALA A 13 -2.26 -48.48 9.71
CA ALA A 13 -2.47 -49.30 10.89
C ALA A 13 -2.01 -48.57 12.18
N ALA A 14 -0.87 -47.88 12.16
CA ALA A 14 -0.36 -47.09 13.27
C ALA A 14 -1.33 -45.96 13.66
N VAL A 15 -1.83 -45.19 12.66
CA VAL A 15 -2.81 -44.14 12.91
C VAL A 15 -4.13 -44.69 13.49
N LYS A 16 -4.59 -45.83 13.01
CA LYS A 16 -5.78 -46.49 13.56
C LYS A 16 -5.60 -46.93 15.02
N ARG A 17 -4.36 -47.21 15.46
CA ARG A 17 -4.05 -47.49 16.87
C ARG A 17 -3.83 -46.21 17.71
N GLY A 18 -3.94 -45.01 17.12
CA GLY A 18 -3.68 -43.75 17.79
C GLY A 18 -2.22 -43.37 17.96
N GLU A 19 -1.31 -44.07 17.25
CA GLU A 19 0.13 -43.78 17.30
C GLU A 19 0.47 -42.56 16.43
N LYS A 20 1.42 -41.74 16.89
CA LYS A 20 1.97 -40.64 16.06
C LYS A 20 2.83 -41.22 14.95
N LEU A 21 2.66 -40.64 13.75
CA LEU A 21 3.54 -41.00 12.65
C LEU A 21 4.90 -40.30 12.80
N ILE A 22 5.93 -41.06 12.98
CA ILE A 22 7.31 -40.57 13.06
C ILE A 22 7.97 -40.69 11.68
N GLN A 23 8.67 -39.63 11.31
CA GLN A 23 9.46 -39.64 10.08
C GLN A 23 10.72 -40.50 10.31
N SER A 24 10.89 -41.55 9.52
CA SER A 24 12.04 -42.46 9.63
C SER A 24 12.64 -42.75 8.27
N THR A 25 13.95 -43.03 8.27
CA THR A 25 14.65 -43.61 7.13
C THR A 25 14.51 -45.11 7.23
N ARG A 26 14.14 -45.79 6.13
CA ARG A 26 13.93 -47.23 6.08
C ARG A 26 14.84 -47.87 5.03
N ARG A 27 15.36 -49.06 5.31
CA ARG A 27 16.11 -49.92 4.40
C ARG A 27 15.17 -50.99 3.87
N TRP A 28 15.35 -51.37 2.63
CA TRP A 28 14.72 -52.55 2.04
C TRP A 28 15.54 -53.77 2.31
N ASP A 29 14.94 -54.83 2.82
CA ASP A 29 15.53 -56.16 2.95
C ASP A 29 15.01 -57.03 1.78
N ASP A 30 15.91 -57.38 0.88
CA ASP A 30 15.58 -58.18 -0.31
C ASP A 30 15.23 -59.63 0.03
N VAL A 31 15.76 -60.18 1.14
CA VAL A 31 15.54 -61.55 1.56
C VAL A 31 14.19 -61.73 2.23
N ALA A 32 13.87 -60.81 3.17
CA ALA A 32 12.62 -60.82 3.89
C ALA A 32 11.48 -60.13 3.11
N GLY A 33 11.78 -59.35 2.10
CA GLY A 33 10.81 -58.61 1.30
C GLY A 33 10.05 -57.54 2.09
N ILE A 34 10.67 -57.01 3.15
CA ILE A 34 10.09 -55.99 4.07
C ILE A 34 10.97 -54.77 4.23
N THR A 35 10.43 -53.69 4.77
CA THR A 35 11.22 -52.52 5.12
C THR A 35 11.55 -52.47 6.60
N GLU A 36 12.82 -52.30 6.93
CA GLU A 36 13.30 -52.11 8.29
C GLU A 36 13.56 -50.64 8.57
N GLU A 37 13.20 -50.19 9.76
CA GLU A 37 13.47 -48.84 10.21
C GLU A 37 14.94 -48.73 10.64
N MET A 38 15.68 -47.79 10.04
CA MET A 38 17.08 -47.54 10.36
C MET A 38 17.29 -46.41 11.34
N ARG A 39 16.66 -45.29 11.08
CA ARG A 39 16.86 -44.05 11.84
C ARG A 39 15.57 -43.26 11.88
N THR A 40 15.14 -42.89 13.07
CA THR A 40 14.07 -41.93 13.28
C THR A 40 14.61 -40.51 13.12
N LYS A 41 13.83 -39.63 12.55
CA LYS A 41 14.14 -38.19 12.40
C LYS A 41 13.48 -37.33 13.45
N GLU A 42 12.89 -37.93 14.48
CA GLU A 42 12.16 -37.19 15.52
C GLU A 42 13.07 -36.29 16.35
N HIS A 43 14.34 -36.70 16.49
CA HIS A 43 15.39 -35.94 17.19
C HIS A 43 16.48 -35.41 16.24
N ALA A 44 16.20 -35.33 14.94
CA ALA A 44 17.09 -34.59 14.06
C ALA A 44 17.01 -33.11 14.46
N HIS A 45 17.90 -32.71 15.37
CA HIS A 45 18.17 -31.31 15.60
C HIS A 45 18.38 -30.67 14.23
N ASP A 46 17.68 -29.60 13.97
CA ASP A 46 17.85 -28.85 12.74
C ASP A 46 19.31 -28.38 12.74
N TYR A 47 20.13 -28.98 11.94
CA TYR A 47 21.57 -28.67 11.84
C TYR A 47 21.83 -27.19 11.49
N ARG A 48 20.77 -26.43 11.16
CA ARG A 48 20.84 -25.00 10.91
C ARG A 48 21.05 -24.15 12.17
N TYR A 49 20.87 -24.74 13.36
CA TYR A 49 21.04 -24.03 14.63
C TYR A 49 22.36 -24.34 15.34
N PHE A 50 23.33 -24.96 14.65
CA PHE A 50 24.68 -25.04 15.18
C PHE A 50 25.31 -23.65 15.18
N PRO A 51 25.93 -23.24 16.32
CA PRO A 51 26.77 -22.06 16.31
C PRO A 51 27.87 -22.25 15.27
N GLU A 52 28.00 -21.30 14.36
CA GLU A 52 29.08 -21.29 13.39
C GLU A 52 30.39 -21.04 14.13
N PRO A 53 31.41 -21.91 14.08
CA PRO A 53 32.63 -21.78 14.87
C PRO A 53 33.42 -20.50 14.53
N ASP A 54 33.23 -19.96 13.33
CA ASP A 54 33.93 -18.77 12.83
C ASP A 54 33.18 -17.48 13.13
N MET A 55 31.98 -17.56 13.73
CA MET A 55 31.17 -16.37 14.06
C MET A 55 31.14 -16.14 15.58
N MET A 56 31.46 -14.92 15.96
CA MET A 56 31.28 -14.48 17.36
C MET A 56 29.79 -14.43 17.71
N PRO A 57 29.38 -14.83 18.92
CA PRO A 57 28.01 -14.67 19.36
C PRO A 57 27.56 -13.21 19.26
N LEU A 58 26.46 -12.95 18.58
CA LEU A 58 25.84 -11.63 18.53
C LEU A 58 24.98 -11.44 19.79
N ALA A 59 25.44 -10.59 20.69
CA ALA A 59 24.70 -10.22 21.90
C ALA A 59 24.38 -8.72 21.88
N PRO A 60 23.24 -8.30 21.25
CA PRO A 60 22.85 -6.92 21.22
C PRO A 60 22.55 -6.42 22.64
N THR A 61 22.99 -5.21 22.97
CA THR A 61 22.68 -4.59 24.26
C THR A 61 21.25 -4.06 24.28
N ASP A 62 20.70 -3.88 25.49
CA ASP A 62 19.34 -3.33 25.65
C ASP A 62 19.24 -1.91 25.09
N GLU A 63 20.31 -1.11 25.21
CA GLU A 63 20.37 0.24 24.65
C GLU A 63 20.28 0.21 23.12
N TRP A 64 21.04 -0.68 22.48
CA TRP A 64 20.97 -0.86 21.02
C TRP A 64 19.60 -1.33 20.56
N LEU A 65 18.99 -2.27 21.29
CA LEU A 65 17.62 -2.72 21.01
C LEU A 65 16.60 -1.60 21.16
N ALA A 66 16.76 -0.74 22.17
CA ALA A 66 15.91 0.43 22.37
C ALA A 66 16.06 1.42 21.20
N GLU A 67 17.29 1.70 20.77
CA GLU A 67 17.57 2.55 19.61
C GLU A 67 16.95 1.98 18.32
N VAL A 68 17.12 0.68 18.06
CA VAL A 68 16.51 0.04 16.89
C VAL A 68 14.99 0.14 16.93
N LYS A 69 14.36 -0.08 18.08
CA LYS A 69 12.90 0.07 18.25
C LYS A 69 12.39 1.46 17.87
N THR A 70 13.15 2.51 18.13
CA THR A 70 12.74 3.88 17.74
C THR A 70 12.78 4.11 16.23
N ARG A 71 13.56 3.32 15.50
CA ARG A 71 13.68 3.38 14.03
C ARG A 71 12.69 2.48 13.31
N VAL A 72 12.00 1.59 14.04
CA VAL A 72 10.99 0.70 13.44
C VAL A 72 9.81 1.53 12.97
N VAL A 73 9.61 1.56 11.65
CA VAL A 73 8.47 2.22 11.04
C VAL A 73 7.22 1.35 11.13
N GLU A 74 6.05 1.99 11.04
CA GLU A 74 4.78 1.27 11.02
C GLU A 74 4.73 0.25 9.87
N LEU A 75 4.36 -0.99 10.21
CA LEU A 75 4.28 -2.07 9.22
C LEU A 75 3.09 -1.87 8.26
N PRO A 76 3.18 -2.33 6.99
CA PRO A 76 2.14 -2.12 5.99
C PRO A 76 0.75 -2.58 6.44
N LEU A 77 0.63 -3.75 7.07
CA LEU A 77 -0.65 -4.25 7.56
C LEU A 77 -1.23 -3.39 8.69
N ALA A 78 -0.38 -2.96 9.63
CA ALA A 78 -0.79 -2.08 10.73
C ALA A 78 -1.25 -0.73 10.19
N ARG A 79 -0.52 -0.15 9.21
CA ARG A 79 -0.89 1.09 8.54
C ARG A 79 -2.23 0.97 7.80
N LYS A 80 -2.45 -0.13 7.07
CA LYS A 80 -3.73 -0.41 6.41
C LYS A 80 -4.88 -0.42 7.40
N GLN A 81 -4.73 -1.16 8.51
CA GLN A 81 -5.75 -1.24 9.56
C GLN A 81 -6.00 0.11 10.22
N ARG A 82 -4.94 0.90 10.45
CA ARG A 82 -5.05 2.26 10.99
C ARG A 82 -5.82 3.17 10.04
N PHE A 83 -5.50 3.18 8.76
CA PHE A 83 -6.19 4.00 7.75
C PHE A 83 -7.68 3.64 7.64
N MET A 84 -8.01 2.36 7.68
CA MET A 84 -9.41 1.92 7.69
C MET A 84 -10.15 2.37 8.96
N ARG A 85 -9.49 2.33 10.13
CA ARG A 85 -10.10 2.69 11.41
C ARG A 85 -10.19 4.20 11.62
N GLU A 86 -9.09 4.93 11.40
CA GLU A 86 -8.99 6.37 11.73
C GLU A 86 -9.63 7.24 10.66
N TYR A 87 -9.41 6.93 9.39
CA TYR A 87 -9.94 7.72 8.27
C TYR A 87 -11.16 7.07 7.62
N GLN A 88 -11.62 5.93 8.15
CA GLN A 88 -12.78 5.17 7.66
C GLN A 88 -12.70 4.87 6.15
N LEU A 89 -11.50 4.59 5.65
CA LEU A 89 -11.28 4.26 4.26
C LEU A 89 -11.74 2.84 3.94
N PRO A 90 -12.27 2.59 2.74
CA PRO A 90 -12.43 1.25 2.21
C PRO A 90 -11.09 0.52 2.13
N ALA A 91 -11.10 -0.82 2.25
CA ALA A 91 -9.89 -1.62 2.21
C ALA A 91 -9.04 -1.43 0.93
N PRO A 92 -9.62 -1.30 -0.28
CA PRO A 92 -8.85 -1.04 -1.50
C PRO A 92 -8.13 0.32 -1.49
N ASP A 93 -8.78 1.37 -0.96
CA ASP A 93 -8.20 2.70 -0.89
C ASP A 93 -7.04 2.74 0.12
N ALA A 94 -7.24 2.14 1.30
CA ALA A 94 -6.19 1.99 2.29
C ALA A 94 -4.99 1.20 1.74
N GLU A 95 -5.23 0.15 0.97
CA GLU A 95 -4.19 -0.65 0.32
C GLU A 95 -3.41 0.16 -0.73
N SER A 96 -4.09 0.99 -1.50
CA SER A 96 -3.45 1.89 -2.48
C SER A 96 -2.44 2.83 -1.82
N PHE A 97 -2.76 3.38 -0.65
CA PHE A 97 -1.87 4.25 0.12
C PHE A 97 -0.74 3.51 0.84
N VAL A 98 -0.94 2.24 1.18
CA VAL A 98 0.10 1.42 1.80
C VAL A 98 1.13 0.97 0.77
N ASN A 99 0.68 0.65 -0.44
CA ASN A 99 1.54 0.24 -1.54
C ASN A 99 2.37 1.41 -2.11
N ASP A 100 1.87 2.64 -1.97
CA ASP A 100 2.54 3.87 -2.35
C ASP A 100 2.77 4.74 -1.11
N VAL A 101 3.89 4.50 -0.44
CA VAL A 101 4.22 5.16 0.84
C VAL A 101 4.26 6.68 0.73
N PRO A 102 4.89 7.29 -0.29
CA PRO A 102 4.90 8.75 -0.45
C PRO A 102 3.50 9.33 -0.62
N LEU A 103 2.67 8.71 -1.46
CA LEU A 103 1.29 9.14 -1.68
C LEU A 103 0.46 8.97 -0.39
N GLY A 104 0.70 7.88 0.34
CA GLY A 104 0.07 7.64 1.64
C GLY A 104 0.46 8.68 2.70
N ASN A 105 1.72 9.12 2.73
CA ASN A 105 2.18 10.18 3.63
C ASN A 105 1.56 11.53 3.24
N TYR A 106 1.49 11.83 1.95
CA TYR A 106 0.84 13.02 1.43
C TYR A 106 -0.64 13.04 1.83
N PHE A 107 -1.37 11.95 1.60
CA PHE A 107 -2.76 11.81 2.03
C PHE A 107 -2.91 12.01 3.53
N GLU A 108 -2.07 11.39 4.36
CA GLU A 108 -2.17 11.46 5.82
C GLU A 108 -1.98 12.89 6.34
N ASN A 109 -1.06 13.66 5.75
CA ASN A 109 -0.88 15.07 6.08
C ASN A 109 -2.12 15.91 5.79
N LEU A 110 -2.81 15.64 4.68
CA LEU A 110 -4.06 16.32 4.32
C LEU A 110 -5.23 15.84 5.20
N ALA A 111 -5.34 14.56 5.45
CA ALA A 111 -6.43 13.95 6.20
C ALA A 111 -6.49 14.47 7.65
N LYS A 112 -5.34 14.75 8.27
CA LYS A 112 -5.25 15.33 9.62
C LYS A 112 -5.88 16.73 9.71
N GLN A 113 -5.91 17.46 8.61
CA GLN A 113 -6.44 18.82 8.53
C GLN A 113 -7.87 18.86 7.96
N SER A 114 -8.33 17.76 7.38
CA SER A 114 -9.63 17.69 6.71
C SER A 114 -10.74 17.23 7.64
N LYS A 115 -11.92 17.78 7.46
CA LYS A 115 -13.17 17.31 8.09
C LYS A 115 -13.68 16.01 7.46
N ASN A 116 -13.33 15.76 6.20
CA ASN A 116 -13.77 14.60 5.43
C ASN A 116 -12.58 13.89 4.75
N PRO A 117 -11.87 13.02 5.49
CA PRO A 117 -10.74 12.28 4.95
C PRO A 117 -11.08 11.43 3.72
N LYS A 118 -12.32 10.92 3.63
CA LYS A 118 -12.78 10.14 2.48
C LYS A 118 -12.78 10.91 1.18
N ALA A 119 -13.27 12.17 1.21
CA ALA A 119 -13.26 13.02 0.03
C ALA A 119 -11.82 13.31 -0.42
N VAL A 120 -10.93 13.60 0.54
CA VAL A 120 -9.50 13.79 0.27
C VAL A 120 -8.88 12.55 -0.35
N ALA A 121 -9.14 11.36 0.21
CA ALA A 121 -8.65 10.11 -0.33
C ALA A 121 -9.06 9.90 -1.79
N ASN A 122 -10.33 10.14 -2.08
CA ASN A 122 -10.87 10.03 -3.44
C ASN A 122 -10.16 10.96 -4.43
N TRP A 123 -9.92 12.22 -4.05
CA TRP A 123 -9.18 13.18 -4.87
C TRP A 123 -7.72 12.80 -5.08
N VAL A 124 -7.06 12.28 -4.05
CA VAL A 124 -5.66 11.85 -4.13
C VAL A 124 -5.53 10.60 -5.03
N ILE A 125 -6.41 9.60 -4.87
CA ILE A 125 -6.32 8.35 -5.62
C ILE A 125 -6.74 8.55 -7.08
N ASN A 126 -7.87 9.22 -7.35
CA ASN A 126 -8.44 9.26 -8.68
C ASN A 126 -7.91 10.42 -9.53
N ASN A 127 -7.57 11.56 -8.93
CA ASN A 127 -7.14 12.73 -9.69
C ASN A 127 -5.63 12.98 -9.59
N LEU A 128 -5.09 13.09 -8.37
CA LEU A 128 -3.67 13.40 -8.20
C LEU A 128 -2.78 12.28 -8.72
N ARG A 129 -3.04 11.03 -8.34
CA ARG A 129 -2.28 9.87 -8.81
C ARG A 129 -2.32 9.72 -10.33
N ALA A 130 -3.48 9.97 -10.96
CA ALA A 130 -3.60 9.91 -12.42
C ALA A 130 -2.71 10.95 -13.09
N LYS A 131 -2.72 12.20 -12.58
CA LYS A 131 -1.86 13.27 -13.10
C LYS A 131 -0.38 13.01 -12.89
N LEU A 132 0.01 12.48 -11.73
CA LEU A 132 1.40 12.08 -11.48
C LEU A 132 1.86 10.98 -12.44
N SER A 133 0.98 10.04 -12.76
CA SER A 133 1.27 8.98 -13.73
C SER A 133 1.41 9.52 -15.17
N GLU A 134 0.61 10.51 -15.56
CA GLU A 134 0.74 11.20 -16.87
C GLU A 134 2.07 11.93 -17.00
N VAL A 135 2.50 12.64 -15.94
CA VAL A 135 3.77 13.36 -15.91
C VAL A 135 4.94 12.40 -16.04
N ARG A 136 4.85 11.26 -15.37
CA ARG A 136 5.85 10.19 -15.47
C ARG A 136 5.98 9.66 -16.88
N SER A 137 4.86 9.30 -17.52
CA SER A 137 4.87 8.76 -18.89
C SER A 137 5.53 9.70 -19.89
N ARG A 138 5.36 11.02 -19.70
CA ARG A 138 6.01 12.04 -20.52
C ARG A 138 7.49 12.26 -20.18
N GLY A 139 7.88 12.02 -18.93
CA GLY A 139 9.25 12.14 -18.45
C GLY A 139 10.16 10.97 -18.87
N ASP A 140 9.61 9.76 -18.91
CA ASP A 140 10.36 8.57 -19.33
C ASP A 140 10.77 8.62 -20.82
N GLU A 141 10.02 9.33 -21.68
CA GLU A 141 10.43 9.61 -23.07
C GLU A 141 11.64 10.54 -23.17
N ALA A 142 11.86 11.41 -22.17
CA ALA A 142 13.00 12.34 -22.14
C ALA A 142 14.24 11.76 -21.43
N LEU A 143 14.12 10.68 -20.66
CA LEU A 143 15.20 10.09 -19.87
C LEU A 143 15.87 8.88 -20.55
N THR A 144 15.36 8.41 -21.67
CA THR A 144 15.95 7.29 -22.43
C THR A 144 17.24 7.65 -23.18
N GLU A 145 17.68 8.92 -23.15
CA GLU A 145 18.92 9.37 -23.80
C GLU A 145 20.14 9.50 -22.87
N ASN A 146 20.01 9.21 -21.56
CA ASN A 146 21.16 9.24 -20.64
C ASN A 146 21.29 7.91 -19.89
N GLU A 147 22.03 6.98 -20.48
CA GLU A 147 22.52 5.76 -19.83
C GLU A 147 23.51 6.12 -18.72
N GLY A 148 23.03 6.06 -17.48
CA GLY A 148 23.86 6.07 -16.27
C GLY A 148 23.34 5.03 -15.29
N ASN A 149 24.01 3.88 -15.30
CA ASN A 149 23.82 2.73 -14.44
C ASN A 149 23.92 3.13 -12.95
N ASP A 150 22.81 3.42 -12.29
CA ASP A 150 22.76 3.46 -10.81
C ASP A 150 21.49 2.78 -10.29
N GLN A 151 21.63 1.50 -9.91
CA GLN A 151 20.59 0.63 -9.36
C GLN A 151 20.27 0.96 -7.89
N SER A 152 20.58 2.12 -7.37
CA SER A 152 20.48 2.41 -5.94
C SER A 152 19.24 3.16 -5.48
N LEU A 153 18.27 3.49 -6.34
CA LEU A 153 17.10 4.26 -5.92
C LEU A 153 15.78 3.56 -6.28
N LEU A 154 15.37 2.62 -5.43
CA LEU A 154 13.96 2.28 -5.22
C LEU A 154 13.21 3.45 -4.52
N THR A 155 13.51 4.67 -4.89
CA THR A 155 12.70 5.82 -4.55
C THR A 155 11.46 5.72 -5.42
N SER A 156 10.30 5.51 -4.79
CA SER A 156 9.03 5.47 -5.50
C SER A 156 8.95 6.68 -6.41
N SER A 157 8.72 6.45 -7.69
CA SER A 157 8.68 7.51 -8.72
C SER A 157 7.66 8.62 -8.40
N HIS A 158 6.70 8.35 -7.51
CA HIS A 158 5.76 9.34 -6.98
C HIS A 158 6.40 10.31 -5.98
N THR A 159 7.49 9.93 -5.28
CA THR A 159 8.18 10.84 -4.35
C THR A 159 8.68 12.07 -5.06
N ILE A 160 9.42 11.88 -6.16
CA ILE A 160 9.98 12.98 -6.95
C ILE A 160 8.86 13.84 -7.54
N ALA A 161 7.81 13.22 -8.07
CA ALA A 161 6.69 13.94 -8.65
C ALA A 161 5.89 14.76 -7.61
N LEU A 162 5.75 14.27 -6.38
CA LEU A 162 5.10 15.00 -5.28
C LEU A 162 5.91 16.19 -4.78
N GLU A 163 7.24 16.10 -4.80
CA GLU A 163 8.13 17.21 -4.43
C GLU A 163 8.12 18.36 -5.46
N HIS A 164 7.81 18.05 -6.71
CA HIS A 164 7.74 19.02 -7.80
C HIS A 164 6.34 19.56 -8.10
N LEU A 165 5.35 19.31 -7.20
CA LEU A 165 4.03 19.90 -7.34
C LEU A 165 4.12 21.43 -7.29
N LYS A 166 3.51 22.10 -8.27
CA LYS A 166 3.47 23.56 -8.36
C LYS A 166 2.57 24.20 -7.32
N PHE A 167 1.68 23.45 -6.69
CA PHE A 167 0.74 23.90 -5.69
C PHE A 167 1.01 23.29 -4.32
N LYS A 168 0.60 23.99 -3.27
CA LYS A 168 0.74 23.51 -1.89
C LYS A 168 -0.36 22.47 -1.55
N PRO A 169 -0.10 21.54 -0.61
CA PRO A 169 -1.11 20.57 -0.15
C PRO A 169 -2.44 21.22 0.27
N ASP A 170 -2.38 22.40 0.91
CA ASP A 170 -3.55 23.14 1.36
C ASP A 170 -4.49 23.52 0.23
N ALA A 171 -4.00 23.77 -0.98
CA ALA A 171 -4.82 24.05 -2.14
C ALA A 171 -5.74 22.88 -2.53
N LEU A 172 -5.29 21.63 -2.31
CA LEU A 172 -6.15 20.47 -2.53
C LEU A 172 -7.26 20.40 -1.48
N LEU A 173 -6.97 20.77 -0.23
CA LEU A 173 -7.99 20.86 0.82
C LEU A 173 -9.02 21.95 0.53
N GLU A 174 -8.56 23.11 0.03
CA GLU A 174 -9.42 24.20 -0.39
C GLU A 174 -10.38 23.74 -1.51
N LEU A 175 -9.85 23.04 -2.53
CA LEU A 175 -10.67 22.50 -3.61
C LEU A 175 -11.72 21.51 -3.11
N VAL A 176 -11.34 20.57 -2.24
CA VAL A 176 -12.28 19.64 -1.62
C VAL A 176 -13.35 20.38 -0.83
N GLY A 177 -12.98 21.42 -0.07
CA GLY A 177 -13.91 22.26 0.67
C GLY A 177 -14.91 22.99 -0.22
N LEU A 178 -14.49 23.50 -1.37
CA LEU A 178 -15.39 24.15 -2.35
C LEU A 178 -16.41 23.18 -2.94
N VAL A 179 -16.01 21.94 -3.17
CA VAL A 179 -16.93 20.88 -3.64
C VAL A 179 -17.91 20.46 -2.55
N GLU A 180 -17.46 20.31 -1.31
CA GLU A 180 -18.33 19.96 -0.18
C GLU A 180 -19.33 21.07 0.15
N ALA A 181 -18.89 22.32 0.05
CA ALA A 181 -19.76 23.49 0.20
C ALA A 181 -20.73 23.66 -0.97
N LYS A 182 -20.67 22.81 -2.01
CA LYS A 182 -21.46 22.94 -3.25
C LYS A 182 -21.27 24.27 -3.96
N THR A 183 -20.16 24.94 -3.72
CA THR A 183 -19.80 26.20 -4.42
C THR A 183 -19.47 25.91 -5.88
N ILE A 184 -18.92 24.76 -6.16
CA ILE A 184 -18.60 24.28 -7.51
C ILE A 184 -19.12 22.86 -7.73
N SER A 185 -19.46 22.54 -8.98
CA SER A 185 -19.83 21.16 -9.36
C SER A 185 -18.59 20.23 -9.42
N SER A 186 -18.80 18.93 -9.33
CA SER A 186 -17.70 17.95 -9.47
C SER A 186 -16.97 18.05 -10.81
N ALA A 187 -17.69 18.38 -11.90
CA ALA A 187 -17.10 18.58 -13.22
C ALA A 187 -16.23 19.85 -13.26
N ALA A 188 -16.72 20.94 -12.67
CA ALA A 188 -15.96 22.19 -12.53
C ALA A 188 -14.71 21.96 -11.66
N ALA A 189 -14.83 21.20 -10.58
CA ALA A 189 -13.72 20.89 -9.71
C ALA A 189 -12.58 20.11 -10.42
N GLN A 190 -12.92 19.21 -11.35
CA GLN A 190 -11.91 18.53 -12.17
C GLN A 190 -11.17 19.50 -13.11
N GLN A 191 -11.87 20.48 -13.68
CA GLN A 191 -11.24 21.51 -14.51
C GLN A 191 -10.33 22.41 -13.66
N VAL A 192 -10.81 22.84 -12.49
CA VAL A 192 -10.03 23.64 -11.53
C VAL A 192 -8.79 22.88 -11.09
N PHE A 193 -8.90 21.58 -10.80
CA PHE A 193 -7.77 20.73 -10.42
C PHE A 193 -6.73 20.63 -11.54
N GLY A 194 -7.17 20.43 -12.78
CA GLY A 194 -6.26 20.39 -13.94
C GLY A 194 -5.47 21.71 -14.07
N GLU A 195 -6.16 22.84 -14.00
CA GLU A 195 -5.52 24.17 -14.11
C GLU A 195 -4.61 24.47 -12.91
N MET A 196 -5.03 24.08 -11.69
CA MET A 196 -4.21 24.18 -10.49
C MET A 196 -2.93 23.35 -10.62
N PHE A 197 -3.01 22.15 -11.16
CA PHE A 197 -1.87 21.27 -11.38
C PHE A 197 -0.85 21.87 -12.37
N ASP A 198 -1.35 22.49 -13.44
CA ASP A 198 -0.51 23.05 -14.49
C ASP A 198 0.10 24.42 -14.10
N THR A 199 -0.69 25.27 -13.44
CA THR A 199 -0.32 26.67 -13.17
C THR A 199 0.17 26.94 -11.75
N GLY A 200 -0.24 26.11 -10.76
CA GLY A 200 0.04 26.33 -9.34
C GLY A 200 -0.85 27.39 -8.68
N LYS A 201 -1.86 27.93 -9.38
CA LYS A 201 -2.81 28.90 -8.82
C LYS A 201 -3.70 28.25 -7.75
N SER A 202 -4.21 29.05 -6.81
CA SER A 202 -5.17 28.54 -5.82
C SER A 202 -6.54 28.27 -6.46
N PRO A 203 -7.29 27.28 -5.95
CA PRO A 203 -8.62 26.94 -6.47
C PRO A 203 -9.59 28.11 -6.47
N ALA A 204 -9.60 28.92 -5.40
CA ALA A 204 -10.48 30.07 -5.30
C ALA A 204 -10.25 31.08 -6.44
N VAL A 205 -8.99 31.37 -6.78
CA VAL A 205 -8.64 32.29 -7.87
C VAL A 205 -9.11 31.71 -9.21
N ILE A 206 -8.91 30.43 -9.49
CA ILE A 206 -9.35 29.80 -10.73
C ILE A 206 -10.87 29.81 -10.84
N VAL A 207 -11.59 29.51 -9.75
CA VAL A 207 -13.06 29.53 -9.73
C VAL A 207 -13.57 30.91 -10.03
N GLN A 208 -12.94 31.97 -9.49
CA GLN A 208 -13.32 33.34 -9.73
C GLN A 208 -12.99 33.79 -11.17
N GLU A 209 -11.79 33.48 -11.67
CA GLU A 209 -11.37 33.83 -13.04
C GLU A 209 -12.25 33.17 -14.11
N ARG A 210 -12.71 31.94 -13.85
CA ARG A 210 -13.52 31.15 -14.79
C ARG A 210 -15.04 31.32 -14.58
N GLY A 211 -15.49 31.98 -13.52
CA GLY A 211 -16.90 32.10 -13.19
C GLY A 211 -17.59 30.77 -12.93
N LEU A 212 -16.89 29.80 -12.34
CA LEU A 212 -17.37 28.41 -12.12
C LEU A 212 -18.18 28.25 -10.83
N ALA A 213 -18.41 29.34 -10.09
CA ALA A 213 -19.24 29.33 -8.90
C ALA A 213 -20.67 28.99 -9.26
N GLN A 214 -21.27 28.03 -8.58
CA GLN A 214 -22.70 27.75 -8.73
C GLN A 214 -23.52 28.84 -8.06
N VAL A 215 -24.35 29.50 -8.81
CA VAL A 215 -25.36 30.40 -8.28
C VAL A 215 -26.53 29.55 -7.81
N SER A 216 -26.59 29.27 -6.52
CA SER A 216 -27.73 28.57 -5.89
C SER A 216 -28.80 29.56 -5.42
N ASP A 217 -29.04 30.59 -6.19
CA ASP A 217 -30.10 31.55 -5.87
C ASP A 217 -31.44 30.98 -6.37
N THR A 218 -32.14 30.31 -5.46
CA THR A 218 -33.49 29.80 -5.70
C THR A 218 -34.44 30.88 -6.17
N GLY A 219 -34.28 32.13 -5.71
CA GLY A 219 -35.09 33.25 -6.11
C GLY A 219 -34.85 33.72 -7.54
N ALA A 220 -33.64 33.59 -8.07
CA ALA A 220 -33.36 33.83 -9.49
C ALA A 220 -33.97 32.75 -10.37
N ILE A 221 -33.90 31.46 -9.93
CA ILE A 221 -34.49 30.33 -10.66
C ILE A 221 -36.03 30.45 -10.68
N GLU A 222 -36.66 30.78 -9.57
CA GLU A 222 -38.11 31.04 -9.52
C GLU A 222 -38.53 32.15 -10.48
N LYS A 223 -37.81 33.29 -10.52
CA LYS A 223 -38.08 34.35 -11.49
C LYS A 223 -37.97 33.90 -12.94
N PHE A 224 -36.96 33.12 -13.28
CA PHE A 224 -36.83 32.58 -14.63
C PHE A 224 -37.95 31.58 -14.96
N CYS A 225 -38.42 30.80 -13.99
CA CYS A 225 -39.57 29.89 -14.18
C CYS A 225 -40.88 30.72 -14.36
N ASP A 226 -41.06 31.79 -13.59
CA ASP A 226 -42.24 32.66 -13.68
C ASP A 226 -42.25 33.48 -14.99
N GLU A 227 -41.10 33.85 -15.53
CA GLU A 227 -40.98 34.54 -16.84
C GLU A 227 -41.18 33.60 -18.03
N ALA A 228 -41.03 32.27 -17.84
CA ALA A 228 -41.15 31.27 -18.89
C ALA A 228 -42.56 30.64 -19.01
N ILE A 229 -43.49 30.98 -18.08
CA ILE A 229 -44.87 30.54 -18.06
C ILE A 229 -45.75 31.70 -18.56
#